data_2b2caa3bbbb75e9035c3f8da4d9cdf5f
#
_entry.id   2b2caa3bbbb75e9035c3f8da4d9cdf5f
#
_cell.length_a   1.000
_cell.length_b   1.000
_cell.length_c   1.000
_cell.angle_alpha   90.00
_cell.angle_beta   90.00
_cell.angle_gamma   90.00
#
_symmetry.space_group_name_H-M   'P 1'
#
loop_
_entity.id
_entity.type
_entity.pdbx_description
1 polymer ?
#
loop_
_entity_poly.entity_id
_entity_poly.type
_entity_poly.pdbx_seq_one_letter_code
_entity_poly.pdbx_strand_id
1 'polypeptide(L)'
;MDRFYVTTPIYYINAEPHLGHTYTTVIADTLARFHRARGHRTFFTTGTDEHGDKIAAAAAAAGEAPRAYADRLSGLFRDTWDACGFRYDHFVRTTDASHVRTVQEFLSRVHAQGDIYFSRYGGLYCTGCERFYTEKELVDGKCPDHLTPPAFIEEENYFFRMTKYQDRWITYLEAHPDTIVPEHYRNEILAILRSGALPDLCISRPKQRLQWGIELPFDHNYVAYVWWDALINYVSALQVHGEETFEAMWPVAHHVMAKDILKQHGIFWPTMLMAMGLPLFKRLLVHGYWVRGESKMSKSLGNVIRPLDMKARYGMDALRYFLLREMAFGQDAVFSEDAFITRVNADLANNLGNLVSRTLSMQQRYFDGAVQPLGPPTADDEALQATFAEAYSEVPRLTAELAFHRALETLWHAIDHTNKYIVVTAPFTLSKNPAQRPRVGAILHQLLEALRTTALLLAWSLPETSSRIFELLGLEPIAALPPGLSWGRNFSTGHRTQPAVVLFPRIETGAKS
;
A
#
# COMPACT_ATOMS: atom_id res chain seq x y z
N MET A 1 8.47 -22.50 5.72
CA MET A 1 7.48 -21.67 5.01
C MET A 1 7.94 -20.22 5.12
N ASP A 2 8.10 -19.54 4.00
CA ASP A 2 8.52 -18.14 4.00
C ASP A 2 7.46 -17.27 4.68
N ARG A 3 7.92 -16.16 5.27
CA ARG A 3 7.09 -15.26 6.07
C ARG A 3 7.18 -13.85 5.51
N PHE A 4 6.11 -13.09 5.66
CA PHE A 4 6.07 -11.71 5.24
C PHE A 4 5.15 -10.90 6.17
N TYR A 5 5.67 -9.86 6.78
CA TYR A 5 4.90 -8.91 7.55
C TYR A 5 4.96 -7.55 6.90
N VAL A 6 3.82 -6.98 6.58
CA VAL A 6 3.71 -5.65 5.96
C VAL A 6 2.80 -4.76 6.79
N THR A 7 3.17 -3.49 6.89
CA THR A 7 2.37 -2.48 7.58
C THR A 7 2.17 -1.25 6.72
N THR A 8 1.05 -0.56 6.89
CA THR A 8 0.99 0.88 6.60
C THR A 8 1.48 1.65 7.82
N PRO A 9 1.71 2.98 7.75
CA PRO A 9 1.64 3.83 8.94
C PRO A 9 0.23 3.73 9.52
N ILE A 10 0.09 3.95 10.82
CA ILE A 10 -1.21 4.25 11.39
C ILE A 10 -1.61 5.66 10.98
N TYR A 11 -2.86 5.84 10.58
CA TYR A 11 -3.33 7.10 10.00
C TYR A 11 -3.80 8.07 11.05
N TYR A 12 -3.30 9.30 11.00
CA TYR A 12 -3.67 10.36 11.92
C TYR A 12 -5.10 10.81 11.66
N ILE A 13 -5.98 10.64 12.65
CA ILE A 13 -7.43 10.82 12.51
C ILE A 13 -7.90 12.29 12.63
N ASN A 14 -7.09 13.25 12.26
CA ASN A 14 -7.50 14.64 12.14
C ASN A 14 -8.40 14.89 10.93
N ALA A 15 -8.59 13.89 10.08
CA ALA A 15 -9.29 13.95 8.81
C ALA A 15 -9.84 12.59 8.37
N GLU A 16 -10.82 12.61 7.44
CA GLU A 16 -11.30 11.42 6.73
C GLU A 16 -10.21 10.83 5.80
N PRO A 17 -10.31 9.52 5.45
CA PRO A 17 -9.41 8.90 4.48
C PRO A 17 -9.40 9.61 3.13
N HIS A 18 -8.22 9.73 2.53
CA HIS A 18 -8.04 10.33 1.21
C HIS A 18 -7.07 9.51 0.34
N LEU A 19 -6.90 9.92 -0.93
CA LEU A 19 -6.13 9.19 -1.93
C LEU A 19 -4.68 8.87 -1.48
N GLY A 20 -4.03 9.77 -0.71
CA GLY A 20 -2.67 9.51 -0.18
C GLY A 20 -2.64 8.30 0.77
N HIS A 21 -3.59 8.23 1.73
CA HIS A 21 -3.76 7.08 2.61
C HIS A 21 -4.10 5.82 1.80
N THR A 22 -4.99 5.97 0.81
CA THR A 22 -5.42 4.87 -0.07
C THR A 22 -4.25 4.28 -0.84
N TYR A 23 -3.35 5.11 -1.38
CA TYR A 23 -2.19 4.64 -2.13
C TYR A 23 -1.26 3.78 -1.27
N THR A 24 -0.90 4.25 -0.07
CA THR A 24 -0.10 3.46 0.88
C THR A 24 -0.77 2.10 1.17
N THR A 25 -2.10 2.12 1.41
CA THR A 25 -2.86 0.89 1.71
C THR A 25 -2.95 -0.03 0.50
N VAL A 26 -3.11 0.50 -0.73
CA VAL A 26 -3.08 -0.28 -1.98
C VAL A 26 -1.75 -0.99 -2.16
N ILE A 27 -0.62 -0.32 -1.91
CA ILE A 27 0.71 -0.94 -1.98
C ILE A 27 0.82 -2.09 -0.97
N ALA A 28 0.50 -1.83 0.30
CA ALA A 28 0.60 -2.82 1.36
C ALA A 28 -0.32 -4.03 1.11
N ASP A 29 -1.56 -3.81 0.71
CA ASP A 29 -2.52 -4.87 0.35
C ASP A 29 -2.06 -5.67 -0.88
N THR A 30 -1.50 -4.98 -1.90
CA THR A 30 -0.95 -5.65 -3.09
C THR A 30 0.21 -6.57 -2.72
N LEU A 31 1.14 -6.11 -1.89
CA LEU A 31 2.25 -6.93 -1.39
C LEU A 31 1.74 -8.09 -0.52
N ALA A 32 0.79 -7.85 0.38
CA ALA A 32 0.21 -8.89 1.21
C ALA A 32 -0.47 -9.98 0.36
N ARG A 33 -1.28 -9.60 -0.63
CA ARG A 33 -1.91 -10.54 -1.58
C ARG A 33 -0.88 -11.30 -2.40
N PHE A 34 0.14 -10.62 -2.91
CA PHE A 34 1.23 -11.23 -3.66
C PHE A 34 1.96 -12.30 -2.86
N HIS A 35 2.34 -11.98 -1.62
CA HIS A 35 3.03 -12.94 -0.75
C HIS A 35 2.12 -14.11 -0.35
N ARG A 36 0.83 -13.88 -0.08
CA ARG A 36 -0.16 -14.94 0.13
C ARG A 36 -0.30 -15.85 -1.09
N ALA A 37 -0.36 -15.26 -2.29
CA ALA A 37 -0.42 -16.03 -3.53
C ALA A 37 0.84 -16.90 -3.75
N ARG A 38 2.00 -16.51 -3.21
CA ARG A 38 3.23 -17.31 -3.21
C ARG A 38 3.28 -18.36 -2.10
N GLY A 39 2.23 -18.49 -1.30
CA GLY A 39 2.17 -19.45 -0.19
C GLY A 39 2.97 -19.04 1.05
N HIS A 40 3.36 -17.76 1.19
CA HIS A 40 4.02 -17.27 2.38
C HIS A 40 3.01 -17.07 3.52
N ARG A 41 3.41 -17.38 4.76
CA ARG A 41 2.67 -16.93 5.94
C ARG A 41 2.77 -15.40 6.00
N THR A 42 1.67 -14.72 5.73
CA THR A 42 1.64 -13.26 5.58
C THR A 42 0.78 -12.64 6.68
N PHE A 43 1.26 -11.51 7.23
CA PHE A 43 0.51 -10.70 8.18
C PHE A 43 0.52 -9.24 7.70
N PHE A 44 -0.65 -8.59 7.70
CA PHE A 44 -0.81 -7.21 7.27
C PHE A 44 -1.51 -6.40 8.35
N THR A 45 -0.86 -5.32 8.84
CA THR A 45 -1.45 -4.40 9.82
C THR A 45 -1.60 -3.00 9.25
N THR A 46 -2.70 -2.37 9.63
CA THR A 46 -2.98 -0.95 9.43
C THR A 46 -3.67 -0.43 10.69
N GLY A 47 -3.98 0.84 10.78
CA GLY A 47 -4.66 1.36 11.95
C GLY A 47 -4.74 2.87 12.00
N THR A 48 -5.05 3.39 13.19
CA THR A 48 -5.22 4.81 13.44
C THR A 48 -4.36 5.32 14.59
N ASP A 49 -3.76 6.50 14.38
CA ASP A 49 -3.06 7.28 15.38
C ASP A 49 -4.05 8.30 15.98
N GLU A 50 -4.32 8.16 17.27
CA GLU A 50 -5.48 8.77 17.93
C GLU A 50 -5.13 9.78 19.02
N HIS A 51 -3.84 9.94 19.37
CA HIS A 51 -3.39 10.86 20.39
C HIS A 51 -2.75 12.14 19.80
N GLY A 52 -2.47 13.12 20.67
CA GLY A 52 -1.73 14.34 20.33
C GLY A 52 -2.56 15.61 20.25
N ASP A 53 -1.84 16.74 20.08
CA ASP A 53 -2.39 18.10 20.09
C ASP A 53 -3.46 18.31 18.99
N LYS A 54 -3.22 17.80 17.80
CA LYS A 54 -4.14 17.98 16.67
C LYS A 54 -5.47 17.26 16.86
N ILE A 55 -5.44 16.06 17.43
CA ILE A 55 -6.68 15.30 17.69
C ILE A 55 -7.47 15.98 18.79
N ALA A 56 -6.81 16.42 19.87
CA ALA A 56 -7.46 17.18 20.92
C ALA A 56 -8.10 18.48 20.39
N ALA A 57 -7.39 19.21 19.53
CA ALA A 57 -7.90 20.43 18.89
C ALA A 57 -9.06 20.14 17.92
N ALA A 58 -8.97 19.07 17.11
CA ALA A 58 -10.02 18.68 16.18
C ALA A 58 -11.30 18.22 16.91
N ALA A 59 -11.15 17.47 18.00
CA ALA A 59 -12.26 17.07 18.86
C ALA A 59 -12.95 18.28 19.50
N ALA A 60 -12.17 19.22 20.05
CA ALA A 60 -12.69 20.46 20.62
C ALA A 60 -13.44 21.30 19.56
N ALA A 61 -12.90 21.43 18.36
CA ALA A 61 -13.55 22.13 17.24
C ALA A 61 -14.87 21.44 16.79
N ALA A 62 -14.96 20.12 16.96
CA ALA A 62 -16.17 19.36 16.70
C ALA A 62 -17.17 19.36 17.88
N GLY A 63 -16.80 19.90 19.04
CA GLY A 63 -17.61 19.87 20.26
C GLY A 63 -17.70 18.46 20.89
N GLU A 64 -16.73 17.60 20.61
CA GLU A 64 -16.68 16.21 21.06
C GLU A 64 -15.56 15.99 22.10
N ALA A 65 -15.76 15.03 23.00
CA ALA A 65 -14.65 14.53 23.83
C ALA A 65 -13.62 13.82 22.93
N PRO A 66 -12.29 13.94 23.18
CA PRO A 66 -11.26 13.34 22.33
C PRO A 66 -11.46 11.83 22.09
N ARG A 67 -11.89 11.07 23.10
CA ARG A 67 -12.18 9.64 22.97
C ARG A 67 -13.34 9.36 22.00
N ALA A 68 -14.44 10.08 22.11
CA ALA A 68 -15.59 9.88 21.23
C ALA A 68 -15.25 10.26 19.79
N TYR A 69 -14.51 11.36 19.60
CA TYR A 69 -13.98 11.77 18.31
C TYR A 69 -13.09 10.68 17.69
N ALA A 70 -12.15 10.14 18.47
CA ALA A 70 -11.26 9.08 18.04
C ALA A 70 -12.02 7.80 17.66
N ASP A 71 -13.00 7.37 18.47
CA ASP A 71 -13.82 6.19 18.18
C ASP A 71 -14.60 6.34 16.87
N ARG A 72 -15.16 7.53 16.62
CA ARG A 72 -15.91 7.81 15.37
C ARG A 72 -15.00 7.83 14.15
N LEU A 73 -13.87 8.53 14.19
CA LEU A 73 -12.98 8.64 13.04
C LEU A 73 -12.25 7.33 12.75
N SER A 74 -11.83 6.61 13.77
CA SER A 74 -11.23 5.28 13.62
C SER A 74 -12.21 4.29 12.98
N GLY A 75 -13.48 4.33 13.42
CA GLY A 75 -14.56 3.58 12.76
C GLY A 75 -14.67 3.91 11.28
N LEU A 76 -14.68 5.20 10.93
CA LEU A 76 -14.74 5.64 9.53
C LEU A 76 -13.55 5.14 8.69
N PHE A 77 -12.32 5.13 9.23
CA PHE A 77 -11.17 4.56 8.54
C PHE A 77 -11.34 3.06 8.29
N ARG A 78 -11.75 2.31 9.32
CA ARG A 78 -11.99 0.86 9.22
C ARG A 78 -13.06 0.56 8.17
N ASP A 79 -14.22 1.20 8.27
CA ASP A 79 -15.34 1.02 7.34
C ASP A 79 -14.94 1.36 5.90
N THR A 80 -14.12 2.41 5.71
CA THR A 80 -13.60 2.78 4.39
C THR A 80 -12.67 1.71 3.84
N TRP A 81 -11.76 1.15 4.65
CA TRP A 81 -10.84 0.10 4.22
C TRP A 81 -11.57 -1.20 3.91
N ASP A 82 -12.56 -1.58 4.73
CA ASP A 82 -13.41 -2.74 4.50
C ASP A 82 -14.23 -2.57 3.22
N ALA A 83 -14.84 -1.40 3.03
CA ALA A 83 -15.56 -1.07 1.80
C ALA A 83 -14.66 -1.05 0.56
N CYS A 84 -13.38 -0.67 0.67
CA CYS A 84 -12.39 -0.74 -0.40
C CYS A 84 -11.87 -2.17 -0.65
N GLY A 85 -12.25 -3.15 0.16
CA GLY A 85 -11.86 -4.56 0.02
C GLY A 85 -10.41 -4.85 0.39
N PHE A 86 -9.78 -4.01 1.22
CA PHE A 86 -8.45 -4.28 1.75
C PHE A 86 -8.48 -5.45 2.75
N ARG A 87 -7.49 -6.35 2.66
CA ARG A 87 -7.42 -7.58 3.48
C ARG A 87 -6.28 -7.51 4.48
N TYR A 88 -6.43 -6.62 5.49
CA TYR A 88 -5.54 -6.57 6.65
C TYR A 88 -5.93 -7.66 7.68
N ASP A 89 -4.95 -8.10 8.46
CA ASP A 89 -5.14 -9.11 9.51
C ASP A 89 -5.37 -8.46 10.88
N HIS A 90 -4.89 -7.22 11.07
CA HIS A 90 -5.11 -6.48 12.30
C HIS A 90 -5.25 -4.98 12.03
N PHE A 91 -6.22 -4.35 12.68
CA PHE A 91 -6.43 -2.91 12.70
C PHE A 91 -6.11 -2.39 14.10
N VAL A 92 -4.95 -1.75 14.26
CA VAL A 92 -4.47 -1.25 15.54
C VAL A 92 -4.96 0.17 15.80
N ARG A 93 -5.29 0.45 17.06
CA ARG A 93 -5.62 1.78 17.57
C ARG A 93 -4.64 2.15 18.68
N THR A 94 -4.12 3.37 18.69
CA THR A 94 -3.22 3.78 19.78
C THR A 94 -3.95 3.90 21.11
N THR A 95 -5.28 3.99 21.11
CA THR A 95 -6.13 3.96 22.30
C THR A 95 -6.49 2.55 22.79
N ASP A 96 -6.04 1.47 22.11
CA ASP A 96 -6.25 0.11 22.58
C ASP A 96 -5.44 -0.15 23.87
N ALA A 97 -6.07 -0.77 24.86
CA ALA A 97 -5.43 -1.04 26.14
C ALA A 97 -4.17 -1.91 26.04
N SER A 98 -4.08 -2.81 25.06
CA SER A 98 -2.89 -3.60 24.76
C SER A 98 -1.75 -2.70 24.26
N HIS A 99 -2.03 -1.79 23.35
CA HIS A 99 -1.06 -0.84 22.83
C HIS A 99 -0.54 0.09 23.94
N VAL A 100 -1.43 0.68 24.72
CA VAL A 100 -1.08 1.55 25.86
C VAL A 100 -0.12 0.83 26.83
N ARG A 101 -0.42 -0.43 27.19
CA ARG A 101 0.47 -1.21 28.07
C ARG A 101 1.85 -1.44 27.44
N THR A 102 1.91 -1.78 26.16
CA THR A 102 3.18 -1.97 25.45
C THR A 102 4.02 -0.69 25.43
N VAL A 103 3.40 0.46 25.16
CA VAL A 103 4.09 1.77 25.19
C VAL A 103 4.65 2.06 26.57
N GLN A 104 3.85 1.87 27.63
CA GLN A 104 4.27 2.11 29.02
C GLN A 104 5.38 1.15 29.47
N GLU A 105 5.34 -0.11 29.04
CA GLU A 105 6.39 -1.09 29.30
C GLU A 105 7.72 -0.66 28.69
N PHE A 106 7.73 -0.25 27.41
CA PHE A 106 8.95 0.20 26.75
C PHE A 106 9.46 1.53 27.31
N LEU A 107 8.58 2.48 27.66
CA LEU A 107 8.96 3.70 28.37
C LEU A 107 9.65 3.38 29.69
N SER A 108 9.09 2.48 30.51
CA SER A 108 9.67 2.06 31.78
C SER A 108 11.04 1.42 31.61
N ARG A 109 11.18 0.53 30.62
CA ARG A 109 12.43 -0.20 30.31
C ARG A 109 13.53 0.79 29.90
N VAL A 110 13.25 1.68 28.96
CA VAL A 110 14.24 2.64 28.43
C VAL A 110 14.60 3.70 29.48
N HIS A 111 13.65 4.09 30.34
CA HIS A 111 13.92 4.96 31.47
C HIS A 111 14.82 4.30 32.54
N ALA A 112 14.54 3.05 32.90
CA ALA A 112 15.35 2.29 33.87
C ALA A 112 16.81 2.07 33.39
N GLN A 113 17.05 2.07 32.07
CA GLN A 113 18.39 2.00 31.48
C GLN A 113 19.14 3.35 31.51
N GLY A 114 18.50 4.43 31.92
CA GLY A 114 19.07 5.79 31.92
C GLY A 114 19.12 6.44 30.54
N ASP A 115 18.42 5.89 29.55
CA ASP A 115 18.33 6.46 28.21
C ASP A 115 17.19 7.45 28.02
N ILE A 116 16.38 7.67 29.06
CA ILE A 116 15.44 8.77 29.17
C ILE A 116 15.87 9.66 30.35
N TYR A 117 15.93 10.98 30.12
CA TYR A 117 16.33 11.96 31.12
C TYR A 117 15.44 13.19 31.06
N PHE A 118 15.32 13.90 32.19
CA PHE A 118 14.55 15.13 32.32
C PHE A 118 15.43 16.35 32.05
N SER A 119 14.95 17.29 31.27
CA SER A 119 15.67 18.53 30.96
C SER A 119 14.74 19.68 30.60
N ARG A 120 15.21 20.89 30.81
CA ARG A 120 14.58 22.11 30.31
C ARG A 120 15.05 22.37 28.89
N TYR A 121 14.12 22.63 28.00
CA TYR A 121 14.40 22.90 26.58
C TYR A 121 13.55 24.07 26.09
N GLY A 122 14.19 25.00 25.37
CA GLY A 122 13.51 26.06 24.63
C GLY A 122 13.78 25.89 23.14
N GLY A 123 12.74 25.93 22.32
CA GLY A 123 12.89 25.77 20.87
C GLY A 123 11.68 26.22 20.06
N LEU A 124 11.87 26.24 18.76
CA LEU A 124 10.84 26.62 17.79
C LEU A 124 9.91 25.42 17.52
N TYR A 125 8.70 25.47 18.04
CA TYR A 125 7.71 24.38 17.94
C TYR A 125 6.70 24.63 16.84
N CYS A 126 6.60 23.69 15.90
CA CYS A 126 5.54 23.67 14.90
C CYS A 126 4.39 22.76 15.36
N THR A 127 3.24 23.35 15.66
CA THR A 127 2.03 22.59 16.03
C THR A 127 1.56 21.67 14.90
N GLY A 128 1.78 22.08 13.64
CA GLY A 128 1.45 21.28 12.48
C GLY A 128 2.24 19.98 12.38
N CYS A 129 3.54 19.99 12.74
CA CYS A 129 4.39 18.79 12.78
C CYS A 129 4.43 18.14 14.16
N GLU A 130 3.88 18.83 15.18
CA GLU A 130 3.96 18.45 16.60
C GLU A 130 5.41 18.22 17.08
N ARG A 131 6.39 18.95 16.52
CA ARG A 131 7.81 18.83 16.86
C ARG A 131 8.53 20.15 16.97
N PHE A 132 9.68 20.11 17.66
CA PHE A 132 10.62 21.21 17.68
C PHE A 132 11.47 21.24 16.43
N TYR A 133 11.84 22.45 15.99
CA TYR A 133 12.72 22.75 14.88
C TYR A 133 13.93 23.51 15.35
N THR A 134 15.08 23.27 14.73
CA THR A 134 16.21 24.17 14.77
C THR A 134 16.04 25.27 13.73
N GLU A 135 16.68 26.44 13.90
CA GLU A 135 16.62 27.50 12.90
C GLU A 135 17.09 27.04 11.50
N LYS A 136 18.05 26.10 11.45
CA LYS A 136 18.59 25.55 10.19
C LYS A 136 17.59 24.66 9.43
N GLU A 137 16.59 24.13 10.11
CA GLU A 137 15.55 23.31 9.49
C GLU A 137 14.40 24.14 8.91
N LEU A 138 14.37 25.45 9.17
CA LEU A 138 13.33 26.34 8.67
C LEU A 138 13.68 26.87 7.28
N VAL A 139 12.67 27.06 6.45
CA VAL A 139 12.76 27.73 5.15
C VAL A 139 12.08 29.09 5.28
N ASP A 140 12.83 30.16 5.07
CA ASP A 140 12.37 31.55 5.26
C ASP A 140 11.69 31.80 6.63
N GLY A 141 12.25 31.19 7.69
CA GLY A 141 11.72 31.29 9.06
C GLY A 141 10.42 30.52 9.31
N LYS A 142 10.02 29.65 8.38
CA LYS A 142 8.79 28.86 8.43
C LYS A 142 9.08 27.37 8.41
N CYS A 143 8.16 26.59 9.01
CA CYS A 143 8.15 25.16 8.86
C CYS A 143 7.99 24.77 7.37
N PRO A 144 8.86 23.92 6.79
CA PRO A 144 8.81 23.55 5.38
C PRO A 144 7.53 22.79 4.99
N ASP A 145 6.93 22.06 5.94
CA ASP A 145 5.74 21.25 5.68
C ASP A 145 4.43 22.03 5.77
N HIS A 146 4.36 23.01 6.70
CA HIS A 146 3.13 23.76 6.98
C HIS A 146 3.18 25.22 6.54
N LEU A 147 4.35 25.71 6.12
CA LEU A 147 4.59 27.09 5.66
C LEU A 147 4.17 28.16 6.70
N THR A 148 4.12 27.78 8.00
CA THR A 148 3.79 28.65 9.12
C THR A 148 5.01 28.88 10.00
N PRO A 149 5.20 30.08 10.58
CA PRO A 149 6.27 30.30 11.54
C PRO A 149 6.01 29.50 12.82
N PRO A 150 6.99 28.73 13.32
CA PRO A 150 6.85 28.01 14.57
C PRO A 150 6.92 28.98 15.76
N ALA A 151 6.21 28.63 16.85
CA ALA A 151 6.26 29.39 18.08
C ALA A 151 7.45 28.98 18.94
N PHE A 152 8.11 29.97 19.60
CA PHE A 152 9.13 29.64 20.61
C PHE A 152 8.43 29.16 21.89
N ILE A 153 8.75 27.94 22.33
CA ILE A 153 8.20 27.32 23.54
C ILE A 153 9.38 26.89 24.42
N GLU A 154 9.31 27.22 25.69
CA GLU A 154 10.24 26.75 26.72
C GLU A 154 9.48 25.88 27.70
N GLU A 155 9.87 24.61 27.80
CA GLU A 155 9.22 23.59 28.63
C GLU A 155 10.25 22.67 29.27
N GLU A 156 9.88 22.10 30.42
CA GLU A 156 10.59 20.96 31.00
C GLU A 156 9.96 19.67 30.50
N ASN A 157 10.77 18.79 29.93
CA ASN A 157 10.31 17.56 29.28
C ASN A 157 11.29 16.40 29.49
N TYR A 158 10.82 15.20 29.22
CA TYR A 158 11.66 14.02 29.12
C TYR A 158 12.21 13.87 27.70
N PHE A 159 13.51 13.49 27.63
CA PHE A 159 14.25 13.31 26.38
C PHE A 159 14.81 11.91 26.30
N PHE A 160 14.73 11.30 25.12
CA PHE A 160 15.37 10.04 24.78
C PHE A 160 16.74 10.31 24.18
N ARG A 161 17.79 9.65 24.71
CA ARG A 161 19.18 9.72 24.23
C ARG A 161 19.34 9.06 22.85
N MET A 162 18.63 9.59 21.87
CA MET A 162 18.61 9.08 20.51
C MET A 162 20.00 9.10 19.88
N THR A 163 20.77 10.15 20.15
CA THR A 163 22.14 10.34 19.65
C THR A 163 23.10 9.23 20.04
N LYS A 164 22.88 8.55 21.19
CA LYS A 164 23.64 7.38 21.66
C LYS A 164 23.63 6.23 20.64
N TYR A 165 22.60 6.11 19.82
CA TYR A 165 22.38 5.02 18.88
C TYR A 165 22.73 5.37 17.44
N GLN A 166 23.11 6.61 17.17
CA GLN A 166 23.33 7.16 15.82
C GLN A 166 24.41 6.40 15.04
N ASP A 167 25.60 6.25 15.62
CA ASP A 167 26.73 5.60 14.92
C ASP A 167 26.46 4.12 14.64
N ARG A 168 25.78 3.44 15.57
CA ARG A 168 25.34 2.04 15.36
C ARG A 168 24.36 1.95 14.21
N TRP A 169 23.45 2.91 14.07
CA TRP A 169 22.47 2.95 12.99
C TRP A 169 23.13 3.25 11.65
N ILE A 170 24.07 4.20 11.58
CA ILE A 170 24.85 4.49 10.38
C ILE A 170 25.57 3.21 9.91
N THR A 171 26.32 2.56 10.79
CA THR A 171 27.03 1.31 10.49
C THR A 171 26.09 0.23 9.94
N TYR A 172 24.91 0.09 10.53
CA TYR A 172 23.91 -0.88 10.07
C TYR A 172 23.42 -0.56 8.65
N LEU A 173 23.06 0.71 8.37
CA LEU A 173 22.59 1.13 7.05
C LEU A 173 23.64 0.97 5.94
N GLU A 174 24.92 1.13 6.28
CA GLU A 174 26.04 0.92 5.34
C GLU A 174 26.20 -0.57 5.02
N ALA A 175 26.06 -1.43 6.02
CA ALA A 175 26.15 -2.89 5.86
C ALA A 175 24.90 -3.51 5.19
N HIS A 176 23.75 -2.83 5.23
CA HIS A 176 22.46 -3.35 4.75
C HIS A 176 21.79 -2.33 3.80
N PRO A 177 22.27 -2.22 2.54
CA PRO A 177 21.79 -1.20 1.61
C PRO A 177 20.31 -1.29 1.26
N ASP A 178 19.70 -2.46 1.41
CA ASP A 178 18.29 -2.71 1.11
C ASP A 178 17.33 -2.38 2.27
N THR A 179 17.82 -1.83 3.38
CA THR A 179 16.99 -1.54 4.56
C THR A 179 15.99 -0.42 4.30
N ILE A 180 16.37 0.59 3.50
CA ILE A 180 15.49 1.69 3.08
C ILE A 180 15.48 1.73 1.55
N VAL A 181 14.29 1.59 0.97
CA VAL A 181 14.06 1.49 -0.47
C VAL A 181 13.04 2.52 -0.90
N PRO A 182 13.28 3.26 -2.01
CA PRO A 182 14.46 3.31 -2.88
C PRO A 182 15.71 3.92 -2.24
N GLU A 183 16.85 3.66 -2.86
CA GLU A 183 18.17 4.04 -2.36
C GLU A 183 18.35 5.53 -2.05
N HIS A 184 17.75 6.43 -2.83
CA HIS A 184 17.87 7.87 -2.58
C HIS A 184 17.33 8.29 -1.20
N TYR A 185 16.29 7.64 -0.68
CA TYR A 185 15.79 7.88 0.68
C TYR A 185 16.74 7.35 1.75
N ARG A 186 17.43 6.23 1.50
CA ARG A 186 18.52 5.78 2.38
C ARG A 186 19.63 6.82 2.45
N ASN A 187 20.02 7.34 1.29
CA ASN A 187 21.08 8.34 1.20
C ASN A 187 20.68 9.65 1.90
N GLU A 188 19.41 10.05 1.82
CA GLU A 188 18.87 11.18 2.57
C GLU A 188 19.00 10.96 4.09
N ILE A 189 18.58 9.81 4.61
CA ILE A 189 18.74 9.47 6.03
C ILE A 189 20.21 9.46 6.46
N LEU A 190 21.10 8.85 5.67
CA LEU A 190 22.54 8.85 5.97
C LEU A 190 23.11 10.28 6.00
N ALA A 191 22.70 11.16 5.08
CA ALA A 191 23.11 12.55 5.06
C ALA A 191 22.66 13.30 6.34
N ILE A 192 21.42 13.12 6.77
CA ILE A 192 20.90 13.70 8.02
C ILE A 192 21.69 13.18 9.23
N LEU A 193 21.90 11.86 9.35
CA LEU A 193 22.64 11.26 10.44
C LEU A 193 24.09 11.77 10.52
N ARG A 194 24.78 11.88 9.39
CA ARG A 194 26.15 12.33 9.31
C ARG A 194 26.35 13.84 9.49
N SER A 195 25.28 14.62 9.40
CA SER A 195 25.35 16.09 9.58
C SER A 195 25.73 16.51 11.00
N GLY A 196 25.63 15.62 11.98
CA GLY A 196 25.90 15.88 13.40
C GLY A 196 24.91 16.87 14.07
N ALA A 197 23.82 17.18 13.39
CA ALA A 197 22.87 18.21 13.84
C ALA A 197 21.64 17.64 14.57
N LEU A 198 21.57 16.32 14.76
CA LEU A 198 20.42 15.69 15.40
C LEU A 198 20.50 15.84 16.93
N PRO A 199 19.49 16.46 17.57
CA PRO A 199 19.37 16.47 19.03
C PRO A 199 18.76 15.15 19.53
N ASP A 200 18.85 14.93 20.83
CA ASP A 200 18.05 13.91 21.51
C ASP A 200 16.55 14.20 21.33
N LEU A 201 15.74 13.16 21.32
CA LEU A 201 14.33 13.26 21.02
C LEU A 201 13.52 13.63 22.26
N CYS A 202 12.79 14.76 22.22
CA CYS A 202 11.81 15.10 23.24
C CYS A 202 10.62 14.12 23.14
N ILE A 203 10.36 13.36 24.23
CA ILE A 203 9.41 12.24 24.23
C ILE A 203 8.20 12.47 25.13
N SER A 204 8.02 13.66 25.69
CA SER A 204 6.89 13.96 26.59
C SER A 204 6.23 15.29 26.29
N ARG A 205 5.03 15.47 26.84
CA ARG A 205 4.32 16.74 26.94
C ARG A 205 3.72 16.90 28.34
N PRO A 206 3.85 18.07 28.97
CA PRO A 206 3.18 18.33 30.26
C PRO A 206 1.66 18.22 30.12
N LYS A 207 0.98 17.54 31.04
CA LYS A 207 -0.50 17.46 31.04
C LYS A 207 -1.21 18.79 31.13
N GLN A 208 -0.56 19.81 31.65
CA GLN A 208 -1.09 21.19 31.65
C GLN A 208 -1.31 21.70 30.21
N ARG A 209 -0.51 21.22 29.25
CA ARG A 209 -0.61 21.57 27.84
C ARG A 209 -1.43 20.55 27.04
N LEU A 210 -1.18 19.25 27.22
CA LEU A 210 -1.82 18.18 26.51
C LEU A 210 -2.26 17.07 27.45
N GLN A 211 -3.57 16.89 27.61
CA GLN A 211 -4.14 15.83 28.45
C GLN A 211 -4.40 14.54 27.67
N TRP A 212 -4.55 14.63 26.33
CA TRP A 212 -4.90 13.53 25.46
C TRP A 212 -3.66 12.82 24.91
N GLY A 213 -3.23 11.77 25.61
CA GLY A 213 -2.04 10.95 25.32
C GLY A 213 -1.84 9.86 26.36
N ILE A 214 -0.88 8.98 26.14
CA ILE A 214 -0.51 7.93 27.08
C ILE A 214 0.33 8.51 28.21
N GLU A 215 -0.09 8.31 29.45
CA GLU A 215 0.66 8.78 30.63
C GLU A 215 2.01 8.08 30.73
N LEU A 216 3.05 8.85 31.11
CA LEU A 216 4.35 8.28 31.41
C LEU A 216 4.26 7.43 32.70
N PRO A 217 4.75 6.19 32.69
CA PRO A 217 4.63 5.30 33.85
C PRO A 217 5.48 5.72 35.07
N PHE A 218 6.48 6.60 34.87
CA PHE A 218 7.38 7.10 35.89
C PHE A 218 7.11 8.55 36.28
N ASP A 219 6.21 9.28 35.57
CA ASP A 219 5.74 10.63 35.94
C ASP A 219 4.37 10.90 35.33
N HIS A 220 3.33 10.81 36.16
CA HIS A 220 1.93 10.99 35.75
C HIS A 220 1.55 12.46 35.41
N ASN A 221 2.45 13.44 35.58
CA ASN A 221 2.23 14.81 35.15
C ASN A 221 2.51 15.00 33.63
N TYR A 222 3.00 13.97 32.96
CA TYR A 222 3.35 14.01 31.56
C TYR A 222 2.64 12.90 30.77
N VAL A 223 2.42 13.17 29.48
CA VAL A 223 2.00 12.17 28.47
C VAL A 223 3.11 11.95 27.46
N ALA A 224 3.13 10.77 26.85
CA ALA A 224 4.07 10.42 25.81
C ALA A 224 3.87 11.31 24.56
N TYR A 225 4.98 11.65 23.93
CA TYR A 225 4.99 12.29 22.63
C TYR A 225 4.41 11.37 21.56
N VAL A 226 3.57 11.95 20.69
CA VAL A 226 2.79 11.18 19.69
C VAL A 226 3.63 10.21 18.84
N TRP A 227 4.84 10.59 18.45
CA TRP A 227 5.70 9.69 17.65
C TRP A 227 6.31 8.54 18.47
N TRP A 228 6.57 8.74 19.76
CA TRP A 228 6.97 7.62 20.63
C TRP A 228 5.83 6.61 20.77
N ASP A 229 4.63 7.10 20.98
CA ASP A 229 3.40 6.31 21.02
C ASP A 229 3.16 5.60 19.67
N ALA A 230 3.01 6.38 18.60
CA ALA A 230 2.63 5.89 17.30
C ALA A 230 3.56 4.80 16.76
N LEU A 231 4.91 4.98 16.84
CA LEU A 231 5.86 4.03 16.25
C LEU A 231 5.82 2.64 16.91
N ILE A 232 5.43 2.53 18.16
CA ILE A 232 5.32 1.26 18.88
C ILE A 232 4.15 0.40 18.37
N ASN A 233 3.23 0.97 17.59
CA ASN A 233 2.11 0.22 17.01
C ASN A 233 2.57 -1.04 16.23
N TYR A 234 3.69 -0.96 15.53
CA TYR A 234 4.22 -2.05 14.70
C TYR A 234 4.58 -3.29 15.51
N VAL A 235 4.98 -3.10 16.75
CA VAL A 235 5.29 -4.16 17.72
C VAL A 235 4.04 -4.61 18.44
N SER A 236 3.27 -3.67 19.01
CA SER A 236 2.07 -3.99 19.79
C SER A 236 1.01 -4.73 18.98
N ALA A 237 0.89 -4.40 17.68
CA ALA A 237 -0.02 -5.07 16.75
C ALA A 237 0.29 -6.56 16.54
N LEU A 238 1.54 -6.99 16.71
CA LEU A 238 1.92 -8.40 16.69
C LEU A 238 1.81 -9.04 18.07
N GLN A 239 2.22 -8.34 19.12
CA GLN A 239 2.23 -8.88 20.50
C GLN A 239 0.82 -9.26 20.99
N VAL A 240 -0.23 -8.54 20.55
CA VAL A 240 -1.61 -8.88 20.88
C VAL A 240 -2.03 -10.25 20.35
N HIS A 241 -1.32 -10.78 19.34
CA HIS A 241 -1.53 -12.12 18.77
C HIS A 241 -0.59 -13.20 19.38
N GLY A 242 0.14 -12.84 20.44
CA GLY A 242 1.03 -13.75 21.18
C GLY A 242 2.48 -13.71 20.72
N GLU A 243 3.37 -14.20 21.60
CA GLU A 243 4.82 -14.15 21.42
C GLU A 243 5.28 -14.93 20.18
N GLU A 244 4.70 -16.11 19.92
CA GLU A 244 4.99 -16.88 18.70
C GLU A 244 4.75 -16.09 17.42
N THR A 245 3.67 -15.30 17.36
CA THR A 245 3.37 -14.46 16.21
C THR A 245 4.39 -13.32 16.09
N PHE A 246 4.74 -12.70 17.21
CA PHE A 246 5.74 -11.63 17.24
C PHE A 246 7.11 -12.16 16.77
N GLU A 247 7.62 -13.22 17.36
CA GLU A 247 8.91 -13.82 16.98
C GLU A 247 8.95 -14.29 15.52
N ALA A 248 7.83 -14.80 15.03
CA ALA A 248 7.73 -15.26 13.65
C ALA A 248 7.69 -14.13 12.64
N MET A 249 6.99 -13.03 12.91
CA MET A 249 6.67 -11.98 11.93
C MET A 249 7.57 -10.75 12.05
N TRP A 250 8.01 -10.39 13.25
CA TRP A 250 8.82 -9.18 13.44
C TRP A 250 10.12 -9.15 12.61
N PRO A 251 10.92 -10.23 12.54
CA PRO A 251 12.18 -10.23 11.77
C PRO A 251 12.00 -10.01 10.26
N VAL A 252 10.78 -10.14 9.75
CA VAL A 252 10.44 -9.95 8.33
C VAL A 252 9.53 -8.74 8.12
N ALA A 253 9.52 -7.78 9.04
CA ALA A 253 8.68 -6.59 9.00
C ALA A 253 9.08 -5.63 7.88
N HIS A 254 8.11 -5.26 7.04
CA HIS A 254 8.23 -4.26 5.97
C HIS A 254 7.25 -3.13 6.26
N HIS A 255 7.75 -1.91 6.43
CA HIS A 255 6.92 -0.73 6.67
C HIS A 255 6.77 0.06 5.37
N VAL A 256 5.56 0.15 4.83
CA VAL A 256 5.23 0.99 3.65
C VAL A 256 4.85 2.36 4.15
N MET A 257 5.41 3.43 3.59
CA MET A 257 5.10 4.80 4.00
C MET A 257 5.37 5.84 2.93
N ALA A 258 4.77 7.02 3.07
CA ALA A 258 5.10 8.18 2.26
C ALA A 258 6.34 8.90 2.81
N LYS A 259 7.01 9.65 1.95
CA LYS A 259 8.29 10.32 2.23
C LYS A 259 8.24 11.38 3.35
N ASP A 260 7.07 11.94 3.66
CA ASP A 260 6.90 12.98 4.71
C ASP A 260 7.20 12.48 6.13
N ILE A 261 7.04 11.18 6.37
CA ILE A 261 7.33 10.56 7.66
C ILE A 261 8.61 9.71 7.65
N LEU A 262 9.45 9.92 6.63
CA LEU A 262 10.72 9.21 6.47
C LEU A 262 11.66 9.43 7.66
N LYS A 263 11.79 10.66 8.16
CA LYS A 263 12.66 10.99 9.29
C LYS A 263 12.27 10.20 10.55
N GLN A 264 10.99 10.11 10.84
CA GLN A 264 10.47 9.40 12.01
C GLN A 264 10.75 7.89 11.93
N HIS A 265 10.52 7.29 10.78
CA HIS A 265 10.72 5.85 10.56
C HIS A 265 12.18 5.47 10.27
N GLY A 266 12.94 6.38 9.66
CA GLY A 266 14.33 6.15 9.28
C GLY A 266 15.35 6.56 10.35
N ILE A 267 14.93 7.32 11.38
CA ILE A 267 15.82 7.78 12.46
C ILE A 267 15.25 7.43 13.84
N PHE A 268 14.03 7.90 14.18
CA PHE A 268 13.49 7.69 15.51
C PHE A 268 13.22 6.20 15.76
N TRP A 269 12.52 5.54 14.85
CA TRP A 269 12.11 4.15 15.01
C TRP A 269 13.27 3.17 15.21
N PRO A 270 14.32 3.13 14.35
CA PRO A 270 15.43 2.21 14.56
C PRO A 270 16.21 2.48 15.85
N THR A 271 16.37 3.76 16.25
CA THR A 271 17.04 4.09 17.51
C THR A 271 16.20 3.69 18.74
N MET A 272 14.88 3.83 18.67
CA MET A 272 13.96 3.32 19.69
C MET A 272 14.04 1.79 19.80
N LEU A 273 14.01 1.07 18.67
CA LEU A 273 14.17 -0.40 18.66
C LEU A 273 15.47 -0.84 19.31
N MET A 274 16.59 -0.16 19.00
CA MET A 274 17.89 -0.45 19.62
C MET A 274 17.87 -0.23 21.14
N ALA A 275 17.24 0.85 21.59
CA ALA A 275 17.09 1.16 23.02
C ALA A 275 16.18 0.14 23.73
N MET A 276 15.11 -0.29 23.09
CA MET A 276 14.20 -1.31 23.61
C MET A 276 14.78 -2.73 23.57
N GLY A 277 15.98 -2.92 22.96
CA GLY A 277 16.61 -4.23 22.80
C GLY A 277 15.91 -5.14 21.80
N LEU A 278 15.13 -4.57 20.87
CA LEU A 278 14.43 -5.32 19.83
C LEU A 278 15.26 -5.41 18.54
N PRO A 279 15.09 -6.48 17.74
CA PRO A 279 15.63 -6.55 16.39
C PRO A 279 15.09 -5.39 15.55
N LEU A 280 15.87 -4.94 14.57
CA LEU A 280 15.42 -3.98 13.59
C LEU A 280 14.43 -4.63 12.61
N PHE A 281 13.57 -3.78 12.00
CA PHE A 281 12.69 -4.20 10.90
C PHE A 281 13.51 -4.65 9.68
N LYS A 282 12.86 -5.35 8.76
CA LYS A 282 13.53 -5.83 7.53
C LYS A 282 13.73 -4.70 6.52
N ARG A 283 12.68 -3.90 6.22
CA ARG A 283 12.74 -2.82 5.22
C ARG A 283 11.77 -1.68 5.54
N LEU A 284 12.19 -0.47 5.15
CA LEU A 284 11.29 0.67 4.92
C LEU A 284 11.05 0.79 3.41
N LEU A 285 9.79 0.80 3.01
CA LEU A 285 9.35 0.92 1.62
C LEU A 285 8.72 2.31 1.45
N VAL A 286 9.51 3.25 0.92
CA VAL A 286 9.16 4.67 0.90
C VAL A 286 8.63 5.08 -0.47
N HIS A 287 7.42 5.57 -0.52
CA HIS A 287 6.80 6.09 -1.75
C HIS A 287 6.68 7.61 -1.74
N GLY A 288 6.57 8.20 -2.95
CA GLY A 288 6.32 9.62 -3.14
C GLY A 288 4.86 10.01 -2.93
N TYR A 289 4.50 11.22 -3.32
CA TYR A 289 3.16 11.78 -3.19
C TYR A 289 2.33 11.66 -4.46
N TRP A 290 1.04 11.49 -4.28
CA TRP A 290 0.06 11.92 -5.27
C TRP A 290 -0.25 13.38 -5.03
N VAL A 291 0.05 14.23 -6.02
CA VAL A 291 -0.24 15.67 -6.00
C VAL A 291 -1.39 16.00 -6.94
N ARG A 292 -2.11 17.08 -6.69
CA ARG A 292 -3.14 17.62 -7.58
C ARG A 292 -2.72 19.01 -8.03
N GLY A 293 -2.45 19.18 -9.33
CA GLY A 293 -1.75 20.37 -9.84
C GLY A 293 -0.32 20.45 -9.28
N GLU A 294 0.08 21.62 -8.82
CA GLU A 294 1.43 21.85 -8.24
C GLU A 294 1.51 21.61 -6.72
N SER A 295 0.41 21.21 -6.07
CA SER A 295 0.34 21.11 -4.62
C SER A 295 -0.01 19.71 -4.10
N LYS A 296 0.51 19.36 -2.92
CA LYS A 296 0.08 18.18 -2.15
C LYS A 296 -1.43 18.27 -1.88
N MET A 297 -2.12 17.14 -1.95
CA MET A 297 -3.53 17.07 -1.54
C MET A 297 -3.65 17.41 -0.06
N SER A 298 -4.44 18.42 0.26
CA SER A 298 -4.74 18.80 1.64
C SER A 298 -6.17 19.32 1.78
N LYS A 299 -6.76 19.16 2.98
CA LYS A 299 -8.10 19.67 3.28
C LYS A 299 -8.19 21.18 3.19
N SER A 300 -7.18 21.89 3.65
CA SER A 300 -7.12 23.35 3.61
C SER A 300 -7.21 23.92 2.20
N LEU A 301 -6.82 23.12 1.18
CA LEU A 301 -6.90 23.48 -0.22
C LEU A 301 -8.17 22.96 -0.92
N GLY A 302 -9.03 22.20 -0.22
CA GLY A 302 -10.27 21.66 -0.78
C GLY A 302 -10.07 20.69 -1.96
N ASN A 303 -8.85 20.15 -2.14
CA ASN A 303 -8.45 19.33 -3.28
C ASN A 303 -8.36 17.82 -2.98
N VAL A 304 -8.98 17.37 -1.88
CA VAL A 304 -8.95 15.98 -1.40
C VAL A 304 -9.82 15.07 -2.27
N ILE A 305 -9.26 13.93 -2.67
CA ILE A 305 -9.97 12.87 -3.39
C ILE A 305 -10.27 11.74 -2.40
N ARG A 306 -11.56 11.41 -2.26
CA ARG A 306 -12.03 10.35 -1.35
C ARG A 306 -12.08 9.00 -2.08
N PRO A 307 -11.56 7.91 -1.47
CA PRO A 307 -11.53 6.60 -2.11
C PRO A 307 -12.94 6.04 -2.40
N LEU A 308 -13.91 6.26 -1.51
CA LEU A 308 -15.26 5.76 -1.69
C LEU A 308 -15.99 6.46 -2.85
N ASP A 309 -15.73 7.75 -3.10
CA ASP A 309 -16.29 8.47 -4.24
C ASP A 309 -15.73 7.89 -5.55
N MET A 310 -14.42 7.62 -5.59
CA MET A 310 -13.78 6.98 -6.74
C MET A 310 -14.29 5.56 -6.96
N LYS A 311 -14.42 4.78 -5.87
CA LYS A 311 -14.99 3.43 -5.95
C LYS A 311 -16.43 3.44 -6.48
N ALA A 312 -17.28 4.32 -5.97
CA ALA A 312 -18.68 4.41 -6.38
C ALA A 312 -18.83 4.76 -7.86
N ARG A 313 -17.96 5.63 -8.39
CA ARG A 313 -18.01 6.08 -9.78
C ARG A 313 -17.34 5.12 -10.75
N TYR A 314 -16.25 4.50 -10.37
CA TYR A 314 -15.34 3.81 -11.29
C TYR A 314 -14.97 2.37 -10.90
N GLY A 315 -15.33 1.94 -9.70
CA GLY A 315 -14.89 0.65 -9.13
C GLY A 315 -13.51 0.73 -8.47
N MET A 316 -13.28 -0.14 -7.49
CA MET A 316 -12.01 -0.11 -6.74
C MET A 316 -10.82 -0.58 -7.57
N ASP A 317 -11.01 -1.59 -8.41
CA ASP A 317 -9.92 -2.11 -9.25
C ASP A 317 -9.43 -1.11 -10.30
N ALA A 318 -10.32 -0.23 -10.83
CA ALA A 318 -9.91 0.85 -11.70
C ALA A 318 -9.01 1.86 -10.96
N LEU A 319 -9.33 2.19 -9.70
CA LEU A 319 -8.49 3.04 -8.86
C LEU A 319 -7.15 2.37 -8.54
N ARG A 320 -7.16 1.08 -8.14
CA ARG A 320 -5.94 0.30 -7.88
C ARG A 320 -5.03 0.26 -9.11
N TYR A 321 -5.61 -0.01 -10.28
CA TYR A 321 -4.88 -0.03 -11.55
C TYR A 321 -4.16 1.29 -11.80
N PHE A 322 -4.90 2.40 -11.74
CA PHE A 322 -4.33 3.72 -11.98
C PHE A 322 -3.18 4.03 -11.01
N LEU A 323 -3.40 3.80 -9.71
CA LEU A 323 -2.41 4.10 -8.67
C LEU A 323 -1.12 3.26 -8.82
N LEU A 324 -1.24 1.99 -9.19
CA LEU A 324 -0.09 1.10 -9.36
C LEU A 324 0.60 1.27 -10.74
N ARG A 325 -0.14 1.72 -11.75
CA ARG A 325 0.33 1.81 -13.13
C ARG A 325 0.98 3.15 -13.46
N GLU A 326 0.45 4.25 -12.92
CA GLU A 326 0.86 5.61 -13.32
C GLU A 326 2.08 6.11 -12.56
N MET A 327 2.31 5.63 -11.34
CA MET A 327 3.42 6.07 -10.48
C MET A 327 4.52 5.00 -10.41
N ALA A 328 5.75 5.37 -10.76
CA ALA A 328 6.92 4.58 -10.39
C ALA A 328 7.14 4.66 -8.88
N PHE A 329 7.33 3.51 -8.22
CA PHE A 329 7.52 3.46 -6.77
C PHE A 329 8.68 4.36 -6.32
N GLY A 330 8.43 5.20 -5.31
CA GLY A 330 9.42 6.16 -4.78
C GLY A 330 9.38 7.55 -5.44
N GLN A 331 8.69 7.73 -6.55
CA GLN A 331 8.55 9.00 -7.24
C GLN A 331 7.22 9.68 -6.89
N ASP A 332 7.12 10.99 -7.12
CA ASP A 332 5.85 11.71 -7.06
C ASP A 332 5.09 11.57 -8.39
N ALA A 333 3.76 11.62 -8.33
CA ALA A 333 2.93 11.66 -9.52
C ALA A 333 1.76 12.64 -9.38
N VAL A 334 1.27 13.14 -10.52
CA VAL A 334 0.12 14.05 -10.56
C VAL A 334 -1.16 13.27 -10.81
N PHE A 335 -2.14 13.43 -9.92
CA PHE A 335 -3.47 12.92 -10.16
C PHE A 335 -4.31 13.95 -10.92
N SER A 336 -4.85 13.53 -12.06
CA SER A 336 -5.96 14.24 -12.72
C SER A 336 -7.05 13.26 -13.10
N GLU A 337 -8.30 13.67 -12.99
CA GLU A 337 -9.44 12.82 -13.34
C GLU A 337 -9.46 12.51 -14.84
N ASP A 338 -9.02 13.45 -15.69
CA ASP A 338 -8.90 13.24 -17.13
C ASP A 338 -7.86 12.16 -17.48
N ALA A 339 -6.69 12.19 -16.81
CA ALA A 339 -5.66 11.14 -16.97
C ALA A 339 -6.18 9.79 -16.48
N PHE A 340 -6.90 9.77 -15.35
CA PHE A 340 -7.54 8.57 -14.82
C PHE A 340 -8.53 7.98 -15.84
N ILE A 341 -9.48 8.77 -16.33
CA ILE A 341 -10.49 8.34 -17.30
C ILE A 341 -9.84 7.84 -18.59
N THR A 342 -8.84 8.58 -19.09
CA THR A 342 -8.11 8.20 -20.32
C THR A 342 -7.43 6.83 -20.14
N ARG A 343 -6.74 6.63 -19.03
CA ARG A 343 -6.03 5.38 -18.72
C ARG A 343 -7.00 4.20 -18.55
N VAL A 344 -8.06 4.39 -17.77
CA VAL A 344 -9.09 3.36 -17.53
C VAL A 344 -9.79 2.97 -18.82
N ASN A 345 -10.17 3.95 -19.65
CA ASN A 345 -10.81 3.67 -20.93
C ASN A 345 -9.88 2.94 -21.90
N ALA A 346 -8.62 3.35 -22.00
CA ALA A 346 -7.65 2.73 -22.91
C ALA A 346 -7.33 1.30 -22.48
N ASP A 347 -6.89 1.13 -21.24
CA ASP A 347 -6.28 -0.12 -20.79
C ASP A 347 -7.32 -1.12 -20.26
N LEU A 348 -8.30 -0.66 -19.48
CA LEU A 348 -9.28 -1.56 -18.85
C LEU A 348 -10.50 -1.79 -19.73
N ALA A 349 -11.16 -0.75 -20.23
CA ALA A 349 -12.38 -0.93 -21.02
C ALA A 349 -12.10 -1.41 -22.44
N ASN A 350 -11.25 -0.69 -23.20
CA ASN A 350 -11.01 -0.98 -24.62
C ASN A 350 -10.02 -2.11 -24.86
N ASN A 351 -9.12 -2.43 -23.91
CA ASN A 351 -8.14 -3.49 -24.05
C ASN A 351 -8.60 -4.77 -23.33
N LEU A 352 -8.41 -4.86 -22.01
CA LEU A 352 -8.74 -6.07 -21.23
C LEU A 352 -10.24 -6.43 -21.30
N GLY A 353 -11.12 -5.46 -21.06
CA GLY A 353 -12.57 -5.65 -21.06
C GLY A 353 -13.09 -6.12 -22.41
N ASN A 354 -12.59 -5.51 -23.51
CA ASN A 354 -12.93 -5.92 -24.85
C ASN A 354 -12.40 -7.31 -25.20
N LEU A 355 -11.17 -7.66 -24.77
CA LEU A 355 -10.60 -8.99 -24.97
C LEU A 355 -11.48 -10.06 -24.32
N VAL A 356 -11.86 -9.89 -23.05
CA VAL A 356 -12.74 -10.82 -22.32
C VAL A 356 -14.09 -10.96 -23.02
N SER A 357 -14.73 -9.83 -23.33
CA SER A 357 -16.04 -9.81 -23.98
C SER A 357 -16.04 -10.47 -25.36
N ARG A 358 -15.05 -10.18 -26.20
CA ARG A 358 -14.92 -10.79 -27.54
C ARG A 358 -14.65 -12.28 -27.48
N THR A 359 -13.75 -12.71 -26.61
CA THR A 359 -13.43 -14.13 -26.45
C THR A 359 -14.65 -14.94 -26.04
N LEU A 360 -15.34 -14.50 -24.97
CA LEU A 360 -16.52 -15.21 -24.47
C LEU A 360 -17.72 -15.14 -25.44
N SER A 361 -17.89 -14.02 -26.15
CA SER A 361 -18.93 -13.90 -27.17
C SER A 361 -18.71 -14.87 -28.32
N MET A 362 -17.45 -15.04 -28.78
CA MET A 362 -17.12 -16.02 -29.81
C MET A 362 -17.28 -17.46 -29.29
N GLN A 363 -16.85 -17.72 -28.05
CA GLN A 363 -17.00 -19.01 -27.38
C GLN A 363 -18.48 -19.41 -27.27
N GLN A 364 -19.34 -18.48 -26.85
CA GLN A 364 -20.78 -18.70 -26.78
C GLN A 364 -21.39 -18.91 -28.17
N ARG A 365 -21.05 -18.05 -29.12
CA ARG A 365 -21.63 -18.09 -30.48
C ARG A 365 -21.28 -19.34 -31.28
N TYR A 366 -20.03 -19.80 -31.20
CA TYR A 366 -19.57 -20.88 -32.07
C TYR A 366 -19.69 -22.27 -31.43
N PHE A 367 -19.65 -22.35 -30.08
CA PHE A 367 -19.58 -23.61 -29.35
C PHE A 367 -20.53 -23.67 -28.13
N ASP A 368 -21.50 -22.77 -28.04
CA ASP A 368 -22.45 -22.71 -26.92
C ASP A 368 -21.75 -22.72 -25.55
N GLY A 369 -20.64 -22.00 -25.43
CA GLY A 369 -19.80 -21.93 -24.24
C GLY A 369 -18.92 -23.16 -23.98
N ALA A 370 -19.02 -24.22 -24.75
CA ALA A 370 -18.28 -25.46 -24.52
C ALA A 370 -16.85 -25.40 -25.10
N VAL A 371 -15.85 -25.56 -24.23
CA VAL A 371 -14.41 -25.56 -24.63
C VAL A 371 -14.11 -26.73 -25.54
N GLN A 372 -13.37 -26.47 -26.63
CA GLN A 372 -12.96 -27.43 -27.60
C GLN A 372 -11.51 -27.91 -27.35
N PRO A 373 -11.08 -29.05 -27.93
CA PRO A 373 -9.68 -29.48 -27.82
C PRO A 373 -8.71 -28.43 -28.34
N LEU A 374 -7.54 -28.32 -27.71
CA LEU A 374 -6.49 -27.37 -28.11
C LEU A 374 -5.93 -27.61 -29.50
N GLY A 375 -5.84 -28.88 -29.90
CA GLY A 375 -5.23 -29.29 -31.19
C GLY A 375 -3.70 -29.06 -31.23
N PRO A 376 -3.06 -29.39 -32.37
CA PRO A 376 -1.65 -29.11 -32.60
C PRO A 376 -1.43 -27.58 -32.70
N PRO A 377 -0.38 -27.04 -32.05
CA PRO A 377 -0.11 -25.60 -32.09
C PRO A 377 0.39 -25.15 -33.46
N THR A 378 0.10 -23.93 -33.82
CA THR A 378 0.72 -23.19 -34.93
C THR A 378 1.77 -22.22 -34.38
N ALA A 379 2.58 -21.63 -35.29
CA ALA A 379 3.56 -20.64 -34.91
C ALA A 379 2.96 -19.43 -34.12
N ASP A 380 1.75 -19.00 -34.51
CA ASP A 380 1.05 -17.91 -33.75
C ASP A 380 0.63 -18.36 -32.34
N ASP A 381 0.23 -19.63 -32.19
CA ASP A 381 -0.12 -20.20 -30.87
C ASP A 381 1.12 -20.28 -29.97
N GLU A 382 2.25 -20.74 -30.51
CA GLU A 382 3.53 -20.83 -29.79
C GLU A 382 4.04 -19.44 -29.39
N ALA A 383 3.91 -18.44 -30.25
CA ALA A 383 4.27 -17.06 -29.96
C ALA A 383 3.42 -16.48 -28.82
N LEU A 384 2.11 -16.75 -28.82
CA LEU A 384 1.23 -16.32 -27.72
C LEU A 384 1.62 -17.00 -26.40
N GLN A 385 1.87 -18.32 -26.43
CA GLN A 385 2.31 -19.06 -25.24
C GLN A 385 3.63 -18.53 -24.68
N ALA A 386 4.61 -18.23 -25.54
CA ALA A 386 5.90 -17.69 -25.17
C ALA A 386 5.76 -16.32 -24.47
N THR A 387 4.88 -15.45 -25.00
CA THR A 387 4.61 -14.14 -24.37
C THR A 387 4.01 -14.29 -22.96
N PHE A 388 3.11 -15.24 -22.76
CA PHE A 388 2.57 -15.50 -21.43
C PHE A 388 3.56 -16.22 -20.50
N ALA A 389 4.47 -17.03 -21.03
CA ALA A 389 5.55 -17.62 -20.23
C ALA A 389 6.50 -16.54 -19.70
N GLU A 390 6.84 -15.54 -20.52
CA GLU A 390 7.60 -14.37 -20.10
C GLU A 390 6.85 -13.56 -19.04
N ALA A 391 5.57 -13.21 -19.28
CA ALA A 391 4.76 -12.47 -18.33
C ALA A 391 4.62 -13.21 -16.98
N TYR A 392 4.48 -14.55 -17.02
CA TYR A 392 4.37 -15.38 -15.83
C TYR A 392 5.63 -15.37 -14.97
N SER A 393 6.80 -15.21 -15.56
CA SER A 393 8.08 -15.05 -14.88
C SER A 393 8.30 -13.62 -14.39
N GLU A 394 8.11 -12.63 -15.28
CA GLU A 394 8.50 -11.25 -15.04
C GLU A 394 7.53 -10.49 -14.13
N VAL A 395 6.22 -10.70 -14.24
CA VAL A 395 5.25 -9.96 -13.41
C VAL A 395 5.45 -10.21 -11.92
N PRO A 396 5.62 -11.46 -11.43
CA PRO A 396 5.94 -11.70 -10.03
C PRO A 396 7.31 -11.13 -9.61
N ARG A 397 8.33 -11.20 -10.47
CA ARG A 397 9.68 -10.66 -10.20
C ARG A 397 9.61 -9.14 -10.01
N LEU A 398 9.01 -8.44 -10.96
CA LEU A 398 8.84 -6.99 -10.91
C LEU A 398 7.97 -6.53 -9.72
N THR A 399 6.96 -7.32 -9.36
CA THR A 399 6.14 -7.05 -8.16
C THR A 399 6.99 -7.14 -6.89
N ALA A 400 7.84 -8.17 -6.78
CA ALA A 400 8.76 -8.33 -5.65
C ALA A 400 9.80 -7.19 -5.55
N GLU A 401 10.16 -6.60 -6.67
CA GLU A 401 11.06 -5.45 -6.79
C GLU A 401 10.35 -4.10 -6.63
N LEU A 402 9.06 -4.08 -6.28
CA LEU A 402 8.22 -2.88 -6.15
C LEU A 402 8.03 -2.10 -7.47
N ALA A 403 8.37 -2.69 -8.60
CA ALA A 403 8.22 -2.11 -9.93
C ALA A 403 6.80 -2.37 -10.49
N PHE A 404 5.75 -2.01 -9.72
CA PHE A 404 4.35 -2.33 -10.02
C PHE A 404 3.92 -1.83 -11.40
N HIS A 405 4.32 -0.62 -11.78
CA HIS A 405 4.03 -0.05 -13.10
C HIS A 405 4.58 -0.92 -14.23
N ARG A 406 5.82 -1.41 -14.11
CA ARG A 406 6.46 -2.29 -15.08
C ARG A 406 5.84 -3.68 -15.09
N ALA A 407 5.46 -4.21 -13.92
CA ALA A 407 4.75 -5.48 -13.83
C ALA A 407 3.43 -5.43 -14.61
N LEU A 408 2.66 -4.36 -14.45
CA LEU A 408 1.43 -4.13 -15.20
C LEU A 408 1.71 -3.90 -16.69
N GLU A 409 2.74 -3.14 -17.07
CA GLU A 409 3.16 -2.99 -18.48
C GLU A 409 3.45 -4.33 -19.15
N THR A 410 4.21 -5.18 -18.49
CA THR A 410 4.54 -6.53 -19.00
C THR A 410 3.28 -7.36 -19.22
N LEU A 411 2.34 -7.32 -18.28
CA LEU A 411 1.07 -8.03 -18.43
C LEU A 411 0.22 -7.44 -19.56
N TRP A 412 0.16 -6.09 -19.67
CA TRP A 412 -0.57 -5.44 -20.75
C TRP A 412 0.01 -5.71 -22.13
N HIS A 413 1.33 -5.87 -22.25
CA HIS A 413 1.95 -6.34 -23.48
C HIS A 413 1.43 -7.73 -23.90
N ALA A 414 1.25 -8.66 -22.94
CA ALA A 414 0.67 -9.97 -23.24
C ALA A 414 -0.83 -9.88 -23.65
N ILE A 415 -1.59 -8.98 -23.02
CA ILE A 415 -2.99 -8.70 -23.39
C ILE A 415 -3.07 -8.10 -24.81
N ASP A 416 -2.20 -7.15 -25.16
CA ASP A 416 -2.09 -6.56 -26.50
C ASP A 416 -1.77 -7.62 -27.54
N HIS A 417 -0.81 -8.51 -27.26
CA HIS A 417 -0.48 -9.62 -28.12
C HIS A 417 -1.69 -10.56 -28.32
N THR A 418 -2.47 -10.81 -27.27
CA THR A 418 -3.69 -11.62 -27.36
C THR A 418 -4.75 -10.96 -28.25
N ASN A 419 -4.93 -9.64 -28.15
CA ASN A 419 -5.83 -8.91 -29.04
C ASN A 419 -5.37 -8.98 -30.51
N LYS A 420 -4.04 -8.87 -30.74
CA LYS A 420 -3.45 -9.03 -32.08
C LYS A 420 -3.61 -10.46 -32.59
N TYR A 421 -3.44 -11.47 -31.74
CA TYR A 421 -3.65 -12.87 -32.08
C TYR A 421 -5.06 -13.14 -32.61
N ILE A 422 -6.11 -12.53 -32.02
CA ILE A 422 -7.48 -12.63 -32.56
C ILE A 422 -7.57 -12.05 -33.97
N VAL A 423 -6.86 -10.98 -34.28
CA VAL A 423 -6.89 -10.33 -35.60
C VAL A 423 -6.16 -11.21 -36.64
N VAL A 424 -4.98 -11.70 -36.29
CA VAL A 424 -4.14 -12.52 -37.21
C VAL A 424 -4.80 -13.85 -37.51
N THR A 425 -5.28 -14.55 -36.46
CA THR A 425 -5.92 -15.88 -36.64
C THR A 425 -7.34 -15.80 -37.16
N ALA A 426 -7.98 -14.62 -37.14
CA ALA A 426 -9.29 -14.30 -37.68
C ALA A 426 -10.38 -15.39 -37.48
N PRO A 427 -10.65 -15.84 -36.23
CA PRO A 427 -11.60 -16.92 -35.94
C PRO A 427 -13.02 -16.64 -36.47
N PHE A 428 -13.41 -15.35 -36.52
CA PHE A 428 -14.68 -14.93 -37.13
C PHE A 428 -14.77 -15.15 -38.63
N THR A 429 -13.64 -15.18 -39.33
CA THR A 429 -13.57 -15.53 -40.76
C THR A 429 -13.55 -17.06 -40.95
N LEU A 430 -12.70 -17.74 -40.17
CA LEU A 430 -12.57 -19.20 -40.20
C LEU A 430 -13.89 -19.91 -39.85
N SER A 431 -14.67 -19.36 -38.95
CA SER A 431 -15.95 -19.93 -38.50
C SER A 431 -17.01 -20.06 -39.62
N LYS A 432 -16.83 -19.36 -40.76
CA LYS A 432 -17.70 -19.45 -41.92
C LYS A 432 -17.50 -20.75 -42.72
N ASN A 433 -16.35 -21.42 -42.53
CA ASN A 433 -16.03 -22.70 -43.17
C ASN A 433 -16.13 -23.85 -42.15
N PRO A 434 -17.09 -24.79 -42.28
CA PRO A 434 -17.25 -25.90 -41.34
C PRO A 434 -15.99 -26.76 -41.17
N ALA A 435 -15.17 -26.91 -42.23
CA ALA A 435 -13.92 -27.66 -42.16
C ALA A 435 -12.87 -27.01 -41.22
N GLN A 436 -12.97 -25.72 -40.97
CA GLN A 436 -12.09 -24.97 -40.06
C GLN A 436 -12.60 -24.95 -38.61
N ARG A 437 -13.76 -25.55 -38.32
CA ARG A 437 -14.35 -25.58 -36.99
C ARG A 437 -13.39 -26.07 -35.90
N PRO A 438 -12.57 -27.15 -36.11
CA PRO A 438 -11.58 -27.57 -35.11
C PRO A 438 -10.52 -26.48 -34.83
N ARG A 439 -10.06 -25.75 -35.85
CA ARG A 439 -9.08 -24.67 -35.68
C ARG A 439 -9.68 -23.50 -34.94
N VAL A 440 -10.93 -23.10 -35.21
CA VAL A 440 -11.65 -22.09 -34.45
C VAL A 440 -11.72 -22.49 -32.98
N GLY A 441 -12.01 -23.74 -32.67
CA GLY A 441 -12.03 -24.26 -31.30
C GLY A 441 -10.68 -24.16 -30.60
N ALA A 442 -9.60 -24.54 -31.32
CA ALA A 442 -8.23 -24.41 -30.79
C ALA A 442 -7.83 -22.96 -30.51
N ILE A 443 -8.14 -22.02 -31.42
CA ILE A 443 -7.89 -20.58 -31.20
C ILE A 443 -8.62 -20.09 -29.96
N LEU A 444 -9.89 -20.43 -29.78
CA LEU A 444 -10.65 -20.03 -28.61
C LEU A 444 -10.09 -20.63 -27.31
N HIS A 445 -9.63 -21.89 -27.34
CA HIS A 445 -8.95 -22.49 -26.20
C HIS A 445 -7.68 -21.71 -25.80
N GLN A 446 -6.84 -21.31 -26.78
CA GLN A 446 -5.67 -20.46 -26.54
C GLN A 446 -6.06 -19.14 -25.85
N LEU A 447 -7.13 -18.50 -26.33
CA LEU A 447 -7.64 -17.26 -25.74
C LEU A 447 -8.14 -17.45 -24.30
N LEU A 448 -8.79 -18.58 -23.99
CA LEU A 448 -9.24 -18.89 -22.64
C LEU A 448 -8.05 -19.11 -21.67
N GLU A 449 -6.99 -19.79 -22.13
CA GLU A 449 -5.75 -19.94 -21.35
C GLU A 449 -5.04 -18.60 -21.11
N ALA A 450 -5.03 -17.71 -22.12
CA ALA A 450 -4.51 -16.36 -21.98
C ALA A 450 -5.31 -15.56 -20.92
N LEU A 451 -6.64 -15.61 -20.95
CA LEU A 451 -7.49 -14.95 -19.96
C LEU A 451 -7.30 -15.52 -18.55
N ARG A 452 -7.19 -16.86 -18.42
CA ARG A 452 -6.94 -17.49 -17.13
C ARG A 452 -5.60 -17.06 -16.54
N THR A 453 -4.55 -17.02 -17.38
CA THR A 453 -3.21 -16.60 -16.95
C THR A 453 -3.20 -15.11 -16.59
N THR A 454 -3.91 -14.27 -17.35
CA THR A 454 -4.12 -12.85 -17.04
C THR A 454 -4.78 -12.70 -15.66
N ALA A 455 -5.85 -13.46 -15.40
CA ALA A 455 -6.54 -13.42 -14.10
C ALA A 455 -5.63 -13.82 -12.93
N LEU A 456 -4.80 -14.86 -13.11
CA LEU A 456 -3.78 -15.26 -12.13
C LEU A 456 -2.83 -14.12 -11.78
N LEU A 457 -2.29 -13.45 -12.79
CA LEU A 457 -1.30 -12.39 -12.63
C LEU A 457 -1.91 -11.06 -12.15
N LEU A 458 -3.23 -10.89 -12.26
CA LEU A 458 -3.96 -9.75 -11.71
C LEU A 458 -4.37 -9.94 -10.24
N ALA A 459 -4.32 -11.15 -9.69
CA ALA A 459 -4.95 -11.49 -8.41
C ALA A 459 -4.51 -10.62 -7.22
N TRP A 460 -3.29 -10.09 -7.23
CA TRP A 460 -2.79 -9.23 -6.16
C TRP A 460 -2.95 -7.73 -6.45
N SER A 461 -3.01 -7.31 -7.71
CA SER A 461 -3.19 -5.90 -8.10
C SER A 461 -4.66 -5.54 -8.30
N LEU A 462 -5.43 -6.36 -9.00
CA LEU A 462 -6.84 -6.17 -9.35
C LEU A 462 -7.68 -7.38 -8.94
N PRO A 463 -7.91 -7.59 -7.63
CA PRO A 463 -8.47 -8.83 -7.10
C PRO A 463 -9.93 -9.08 -7.51
N GLU A 464 -10.75 -8.02 -7.63
CA GLU A 464 -12.15 -8.16 -8.05
C GLU A 464 -12.23 -8.57 -9.52
N THR A 465 -11.40 -7.95 -10.37
CA THR A 465 -11.29 -8.26 -11.81
C THR A 465 -10.79 -9.69 -12.02
N SER A 466 -9.75 -10.09 -11.29
CA SER A 466 -9.22 -11.46 -11.31
C SER A 466 -10.32 -12.48 -11.00
N SER A 467 -11.01 -12.31 -9.88
CA SER A 467 -12.09 -13.19 -9.45
C SER A 467 -13.21 -13.25 -10.48
N ARG A 468 -13.57 -12.09 -11.07
CA ARG A 468 -14.63 -12.03 -12.08
C ARG A 468 -14.25 -12.75 -13.37
N ILE A 469 -12.99 -12.65 -13.82
CA ILE A 469 -12.52 -13.39 -14.99
C ILE A 469 -12.57 -14.90 -14.72
N PHE A 470 -12.11 -15.38 -13.56
CA PHE A 470 -12.23 -16.80 -13.19
C PHE A 470 -13.66 -17.29 -13.22
N GLU A 471 -14.61 -16.54 -12.63
CA GLU A 471 -16.03 -16.84 -12.64
C GLU A 471 -16.59 -16.96 -14.09
N LEU A 472 -16.22 -16.02 -14.96
CA LEU A 472 -16.62 -16.01 -16.37
C LEU A 472 -16.03 -17.19 -17.15
N LEU A 473 -14.84 -17.64 -16.78
CA LEU A 473 -14.22 -18.84 -17.34
C LEU A 473 -14.83 -20.14 -16.78
N GLY A 474 -15.73 -20.07 -15.80
CA GLY A 474 -16.30 -21.23 -15.10
C GLY A 474 -15.28 -21.94 -14.21
N LEU A 475 -14.31 -21.23 -13.70
CA LEU A 475 -13.24 -21.73 -12.83
C LEU A 475 -13.33 -21.09 -11.45
N GLU A 476 -12.90 -21.83 -10.43
CA GLU A 476 -12.69 -21.25 -9.11
C GLU A 476 -11.43 -20.35 -9.09
N PRO A 477 -11.46 -19.21 -8.40
CA PRO A 477 -10.27 -18.38 -8.21
C PRO A 477 -9.14 -19.18 -7.56
N ILE A 478 -7.94 -19.08 -8.12
CA ILE A 478 -6.77 -19.79 -7.60
C ILE A 478 -6.11 -18.95 -6.52
N ALA A 479 -6.10 -19.46 -5.28
CA ALA A 479 -5.53 -18.77 -4.13
C ALA A 479 -4.00 -18.69 -4.15
N ALA A 480 -3.32 -19.67 -4.74
CA ALA A 480 -1.86 -19.75 -4.82
C ALA A 480 -1.38 -19.72 -6.26
N LEU A 481 -0.36 -18.92 -6.54
CA LEU A 481 0.30 -18.90 -7.85
C LEU A 481 1.03 -20.24 -8.04
N PRO A 482 0.69 -21.03 -9.07
CA PRO A 482 1.40 -22.27 -9.35
C PRO A 482 2.90 -22.03 -9.59
N PRO A 483 3.79 -23.01 -9.32
CA PRO A 483 5.24 -22.83 -9.47
C PRO A 483 5.69 -22.67 -10.92
N GLY A 484 4.83 -22.95 -11.90
CA GLY A 484 5.08 -22.76 -13.33
C GLY A 484 3.82 -22.55 -14.12
N LEU A 485 3.96 -21.98 -15.32
CA LEU A 485 2.85 -21.79 -16.24
C LEU A 485 2.31 -23.15 -16.70
N SER A 486 1.06 -23.43 -16.37
CA SER A 486 0.30 -24.55 -16.90
C SER A 486 -0.55 -24.05 -18.07
N TRP A 487 -0.18 -24.40 -19.29
CA TRP A 487 -0.91 -24.00 -20.50
C TRP A 487 -1.53 -25.20 -21.20
N GLY A 488 -2.76 -25.06 -21.65
CA GLY A 488 -3.50 -26.11 -22.38
C GLY A 488 -3.96 -27.30 -21.55
N ARG A 489 -3.87 -27.21 -20.21
CA ARG A 489 -4.24 -28.29 -19.27
C ARG A 489 -5.33 -27.88 -18.27
N ASN A 490 -5.83 -26.65 -18.38
CA ASN A 490 -6.71 -26.08 -17.35
C ASN A 490 -8.19 -26.17 -17.72
N PHE A 491 -8.48 -26.50 -18.97
CA PHE A 491 -9.84 -26.71 -19.45
C PHE A 491 -9.97 -28.11 -20.05
N SER A 492 -10.90 -28.91 -19.53
CA SER A 492 -11.31 -30.16 -20.19
C SER A 492 -12.20 -29.87 -21.39
N THR A 493 -12.17 -30.73 -22.39
CA THR A 493 -13.13 -30.68 -23.52
C THR A 493 -14.55 -30.73 -23.00
N GLY A 494 -15.39 -29.78 -23.42
CA GLY A 494 -16.77 -29.67 -22.95
C GLY A 494 -16.96 -28.82 -21.68
N HIS A 495 -15.87 -28.37 -21.01
CA HIS A 495 -15.96 -27.37 -19.95
C HIS A 495 -16.74 -26.14 -20.43
N ARG A 496 -17.59 -25.55 -19.60
CA ARG A 496 -18.46 -24.44 -20.01
C ARG A 496 -18.04 -23.12 -19.40
N THR A 497 -17.85 -22.13 -20.27
CA THR A 497 -17.68 -20.73 -19.85
C THR A 497 -19.03 -20.05 -19.67
N GLN A 498 -19.06 -18.96 -18.90
CA GLN A 498 -20.23 -18.12 -18.74
C GLN A 498 -20.41 -17.17 -19.95
N PRO A 499 -21.61 -16.63 -20.17
CA PRO A 499 -21.85 -15.58 -21.14
C PRO A 499 -20.98 -14.34 -20.88
N ALA A 500 -20.62 -13.62 -21.96
CA ALA A 500 -19.87 -12.39 -21.85
C ALA A 500 -20.61 -11.30 -21.07
N VAL A 501 -19.87 -10.57 -20.24
CA VAL A 501 -20.34 -9.36 -19.54
C VAL A 501 -19.37 -8.21 -19.78
N VAL A 502 -19.81 -6.99 -19.54
CA VAL A 502 -18.94 -5.82 -19.54
C VAL A 502 -18.19 -5.76 -18.21
N LEU A 503 -16.86 -5.99 -18.22
CA LEU A 503 -16.03 -5.90 -17.03
C LEU A 503 -15.82 -4.45 -16.59
N PHE A 504 -15.49 -3.60 -17.55
CA PHE A 504 -15.26 -2.18 -17.34
C PHE A 504 -16.10 -1.40 -18.35
N PRO A 505 -17.16 -0.71 -17.90
CA PRO A 505 -17.91 0.17 -18.79
C PRO A 505 -17.02 1.33 -19.21
N ARG A 506 -17.15 1.76 -20.47
CA ARG A 506 -16.46 2.96 -20.95
C ARG A 506 -16.99 4.18 -20.18
N ILE A 507 -16.07 4.96 -19.65
CA ILE A 507 -16.39 6.19 -18.94
C ILE A 507 -16.58 7.29 -20.00
N GLU A 508 -17.78 7.88 -20.06
CA GLU A 508 -18.04 9.02 -20.93
C GLU A 508 -17.40 10.27 -20.31
N THR A 509 -16.59 10.96 -21.09
CA THR A 509 -16.11 12.31 -20.73
C THR A 509 -17.29 13.24 -20.92
N GLY A 510 -18.04 13.51 -19.85
CA GLY A 510 -19.16 14.46 -19.90
C GLY A 510 -18.67 15.82 -20.39
N ALA A 511 -19.42 16.44 -21.26
CA ALA A 511 -19.27 17.85 -21.56
C ALA A 511 -19.25 18.60 -20.22
N LYS A 512 -18.21 19.44 -20.01
CA LYS A 512 -18.08 20.30 -18.83
C LYS A 512 -19.43 21.02 -18.61
N SER A 513 -20.13 20.63 -17.54
CA SER A 513 -21.28 21.41 -17.04
C SER A 513 -20.76 22.54 -16.17
#